data_6786f0dcdbe1739e3c6d84b7b37518e5
#
_entry.id   6786f0dcdbe1739e3c6d84b7b37518e5
#
_cell.length_a   1.000
_cell.length_b   1.000
_cell.length_c   1.000
_cell.angle_alpha   90.00
_cell.angle_beta   90.00
_cell.angle_gamma   90.00
#
_symmetry.space_group_name_H-M   'P 1'
#
loop_
_entity.id
_entity.type
_entity.pdbx_description
1 polymer ?
#
loop_
_entity_poly.entity_id
_entity_poly.type
_entity_poly.pdbx_seq_one_letter_code
_entity_poly.pdbx_strand_id
1 'polypeptide(L)'
;MISMVDCNLLDLEQINEEQRRAIIEFVRERKGVKPRDLGVTDAYLRMVRSGKARAGDGLLCQALKYVTEDELRLLLQGIVPETRAGFGDVVRVVATARVDSQVREFLMGLIKEYLGDYIGSLQQTWHVTEKDIEDFVKAKKLKGLSEKTIRDEVRYIREALARLNWTLTPDNLREYLAELVEKGETYVLKHTTYSLKSFLKTVLKPRNPALFRVLYDVFTVYKPKSNNKPILPTLEQLRQIWQQLPTIESKFYFALLAETGIRVDEPFNISIDKLDLKYGVLRIGKVTATKRAFIAFLRPEFLEWVKQVYLPHRESFVKAYKERVGRDYLRTGVNAEEWARRLIPFDKSRVKREVREVARQVLGREFDLRELRKFFSTWMVSQGVPESIVNTLQGRAPPPEFRVLVEHYWSPRHEELRQWYIKYAPRVCC
;
A
#
# COMPACT_ATOMS: atom_id res chain seq x y z
N MET A 1 31.99 31.97 0.67
CA MET A 1 33.11 30.99 0.85
C MET A 1 33.55 31.12 2.31
N ILE A 2 33.46 30.04 3.09
CA ILE A 2 33.92 30.06 4.49
C ILE A 2 35.45 29.96 4.44
N SER A 3 36.13 30.99 4.90
CA SER A 3 37.60 31.04 4.92
C SER A 3 38.12 30.12 6.03
N MET A 4 38.88 29.11 5.68
CA MET A 4 39.62 28.27 6.64
C MET A 4 40.87 29.00 7.10
N VAL A 5 41.29 28.76 8.32
CA VAL A 5 42.44 29.47 8.93
C VAL A 5 43.75 28.99 8.32
N ASP A 6 44.54 29.92 7.77
CA ASP A 6 45.90 29.64 7.32
C ASP A 6 46.89 29.85 8.48
N CYS A 7 47.49 28.74 8.92
CA CYS A 7 48.43 28.73 10.03
C CYS A 7 49.65 29.66 9.82
N ASN A 8 50.07 29.89 8.55
CA ASN A 8 51.23 30.73 8.23
C ASN A 8 50.96 32.23 8.45
N LEU A 9 49.71 32.62 8.58
CA LEU A 9 49.29 34.00 8.82
C LEU A 9 49.05 34.31 10.30
N LEU A 10 49.22 33.31 11.18
CA LEU A 10 48.99 33.46 12.63
C LEU A 10 50.30 33.50 13.40
N ASP A 11 50.35 34.39 14.39
CA ASP A 11 51.38 34.37 15.41
C ASP A 11 51.06 33.31 16.46
N LEU A 12 51.61 32.10 16.26
CA LEU A 12 51.30 30.94 17.13
C LEU A 12 51.83 31.09 18.57
N GLU A 13 52.82 32.01 18.79
CA GLU A 13 53.34 32.28 20.16
C GLU A 13 52.31 32.96 21.06
N GLN A 14 51.37 33.67 20.45
CA GLN A 14 50.30 34.32 21.19
C GLN A 14 49.18 33.37 21.64
N ILE A 15 49.14 32.14 21.09
CA ILE A 15 48.17 31.12 21.46
C ILE A 15 48.72 30.29 22.63
N ASN A 16 48.19 30.50 23.82
CA ASN A 16 48.65 29.80 25.00
C ASN A 16 48.24 28.29 25.01
N GLU A 17 48.83 27.51 25.93
CA GLU A 17 48.63 26.07 25.99
C GLU A 17 47.18 25.62 26.24
N GLU A 18 46.40 26.44 26.94
CA GLU A 18 45.00 26.16 27.19
C GLU A 18 44.15 26.38 25.93
N GLN A 19 44.41 27.47 25.20
CA GLN A 19 43.78 27.75 23.91
C GLN A 19 44.13 26.70 22.86
N ARG A 20 45.42 26.28 22.82
CA ARG A 20 45.89 25.21 21.93
C ARG A 20 45.13 23.89 22.20
N ARG A 21 44.96 23.53 23.47
CA ARG A 21 44.19 22.34 23.84
C ARG A 21 42.70 22.47 23.48
N ALA A 22 42.12 23.63 23.72
CA ALA A 22 40.72 23.89 23.36
C ALA A 22 40.48 23.75 21.86
N ILE A 23 41.38 24.26 21.01
CA ILE A 23 41.33 24.12 19.54
C ILE A 23 41.41 22.64 19.14
N ILE A 24 42.34 21.89 19.71
CA ILE A 24 42.55 20.46 19.37
C ILE A 24 41.35 19.63 19.82
N GLU A 25 40.82 19.91 21.00
CA GLU A 25 39.64 19.25 21.54
C GLU A 25 38.38 19.53 20.71
N PHE A 26 38.17 20.80 20.33
CA PHE A 26 37.10 21.19 19.44
C PHE A 26 37.15 20.45 18.10
N VAL A 27 38.34 20.40 17.46
CA VAL A 27 38.53 19.69 16.18
C VAL A 27 38.29 18.18 16.34
N ARG A 28 38.78 17.62 17.44
CA ARG A 28 38.61 16.19 17.70
C ARG A 28 37.18 15.80 18.02
N GLU A 29 36.50 16.51 18.89
CA GLU A 29 35.18 16.13 19.41
C GLU A 29 34.02 16.70 18.61
N ARG A 30 34.15 17.91 18.10
CA ARG A 30 33.08 18.60 17.38
C ARG A 30 33.17 18.43 15.85
N LYS A 31 34.38 18.39 15.31
CA LYS A 31 34.59 18.15 13.85
C LYS A 31 34.81 16.67 13.51
N GLY A 32 35.02 15.81 14.51
CA GLY A 32 35.18 14.36 14.32
C GLY A 32 36.49 13.94 13.63
N VAL A 33 37.52 14.81 13.63
CA VAL A 33 38.80 14.56 12.94
C VAL A 33 39.57 13.48 13.68
N LYS A 34 40.08 12.48 12.98
CA LYS A 34 40.82 11.35 13.58
C LYS A 34 42.26 11.75 13.89
N PRO A 35 42.93 11.17 14.91
CA PRO A 35 44.33 11.49 15.26
C PRO A 35 45.31 11.35 14.10
N ARG A 36 45.11 10.35 13.24
CA ARG A 36 45.93 10.14 12.02
C ARG A 36 45.86 11.32 11.04
N ASP A 37 44.71 11.98 10.97
CA ASP A 37 44.45 13.11 10.06
C ASP A 37 45.12 14.39 10.59
N LEU A 38 45.44 14.42 11.90
CA LEU A 38 46.23 15.42 12.58
C LEU A 38 47.72 15.08 12.60
N GLY A 39 48.14 13.96 12.00
CA GLY A 39 49.54 13.52 11.95
C GLY A 39 50.10 12.99 13.27
N VAL A 40 49.25 12.57 14.21
CA VAL A 40 49.67 12.13 15.56
C VAL A 40 49.05 10.80 15.96
N THR A 41 49.62 10.16 16.97
CA THR A 41 49.02 8.93 17.57
C THR A 41 47.96 9.25 18.60
N ASP A 42 47.01 8.31 18.81
CA ASP A 42 45.99 8.43 19.85
C ASP A 42 46.59 8.60 21.25
N ALA A 43 47.74 7.96 21.51
CA ALA A 43 48.43 8.06 22.80
C ALA A 43 48.95 9.46 23.04
N TYR A 44 49.60 10.07 22.02
CA TYR A 44 50.12 11.44 22.13
C TYR A 44 48.94 12.44 22.30
N LEU A 45 47.88 12.28 21.52
CA LEU A 45 46.74 13.19 21.62
C LEU A 45 46.10 13.14 23.02
N ARG A 46 46.01 11.94 23.64
CA ARG A 46 45.53 11.78 25.03
C ARG A 46 46.46 12.48 26.03
N MET A 47 47.77 12.45 25.83
CA MET A 47 48.71 13.17 26.68
C MET A 47 48.57 14.70 26.55
N VAL A 48 48.35 15.21 25.34
CA VAL A 48 48.11 16.65 25.11
C VAL A 48 46.79 17.06 25.79
N ARG A 49 45.71 16.32 25.64
CA ARG A 49 44.41 16.60 26.29
C ARG A 49 44.48 16.57 27.80
N SER A 50 45.23 15.66 28.38
CA SER A 50 45.44 15.56 29.83
C SER A 50 46.44 16.56 30.40
N GLY A 51 47.03 17.40 29.57
CA GLY A 51 48.05 18.40 29.98
C GLY A 51 49.43 17.78 30.28
N LYS A 52 49.64 16.48 29.99
CA LYS A 52 50.91 15.77 30.23
C LYS A 52 51.95 15.97 29.06
N ALA A 53 51.48 16.49 27.95
CA ALA A 53 52.33 16.91 26.83
C ALA A 53 51.88 18.25 26.24
N ARG A 54 52.81 19.00 25.68
CA ARG A 54 52.52 20.28 25.02
C ARG A 54 51.94 20.04 23.61
N ALA A 55 50.98 20.89 23.21
CA ALA A 55 50.49 20.96 21.86
C ALA A 55 51.48 21.73 20.95
N GLY A 56 52.36 21.02 20.31
CA GLY A 56 53.35 21.62 19.40
C GLY A 56 52.68 22.32 18.20
N ASP A 57 53.43 23.27 17.61
CA ASP A 57 52.94 24.08 16.48
C ASP A 57 52.50 23.26 15.29
N GLY A 58 53.18 22.16 15.01
CA GLY A 58 52.80 21.25 13.92
C GLY A 58 51.40 20.62 14.13
N LEU A 59 51.08 20.18 15.34
CA LEU A 59 49.77 19.64 15.67
C LEU A 59 48.69 20.73 15.62
N LEU A 60 49.05 21.94 16.16
CA LEU A 60 48.12 23.07 16.15
C LEU A 60 47.80 23.50 14.70
N CYS A 61 48.79 23.60 13.82
CA CYS A 61 48.61 23.95 12.42
C CYS A 61 47.75 22.90 11.68
N GLN A 62 47.90 21.61 11.97
CA GLN A 62 47.03 20.59 11.38
C GLN A 62 45.58 20.72 11.88
N ALA A 63 45.38 21.06 13.16
CA ALA A 63 44.06 21.28 13.69
C ALA A 63 43.38 22.53 13.12
N LEU A 64 44.09 23.63 12.96
CA LEU A 64 43.59 24.88 12.37
C LEU A 64 43.03 24.75 10.96
N LYS A 65 43.49 23.74 10.16
CA LYS A 65 42.90 23.44 8.85
C LYS A 65 41.39 23.05 8.91
N TYR A 66 40.90 22.72 10.06
CA TYR A 66 39.50 22.32 10.27
C TYR A 66 38.68 23.38 11.01
N VAL A 67 39.26 24.56 11.27
CA VAL A 67 38.64 25.65 12.04
C VAL A 67 38.49 26.87 11.11
N THR A 68 37.32 27.52 11.18
CA THR A 68 37.10 28.81 10.49
C THR A 68 37.63 29.97 11.30
N GLU A 69 37.81 31.14 10.68
CA GLU A 69 38.29 32.36 11.39
C GLU A 69 37.35 32.76 12.54
N ASP A 70 36.04 32.63 12.34
CA ASP A 70 35.05 32.94 13.37
C ASP A 70 35.10 31.93 14.53
N GLU A 71 35.23 30.66 14.24
CA GLU A 71 35.40 29.60 15.25
C GLU A 71 36.72 29.81 16.04
N LEU A 72 37.79 30.14 15.36
CA LEU A 72 39.05 30.42 16.04
C LEU A 72 38.96 31.63 16.98
N ARG A 73 38.29 32.72 16.57
CA ARG A 73 38.06 33.89 17.41
C ARG A 73 37.31 33.54 18.70
N LEU A 74 36.29 32.71 18.61
CA LEU A 74 35.53 32.23 19.77
C LEU A 74 36.39 31.36 20.69
N LEU A 75 37.13 30.41 20.11
CA LEU A 75 38.01 29.51 20.88
C LEU A 75 39.09 30.25 21.64
N LEU A 76 39.67 31.30 21.02
CA LEU A 76 40.67 32.18 21.69
C LEU A 76 40.07 33.00 22.82
N GLN A 77 38.78 33.24 22.80
CA GLN A 77 38.02 33.88 23.92
C GLN A 77 37.56 32.89 25.00
N GLY A 78 37.92 31.60 24.87
CA GLY A 78 37.47 30.54 25.76
C GLY A 78 36.03 30.08 25.52
N ILE A 79 35.42 30.50 24.40
CA ILE A 79 34.07 30.11 23.98
C ILE A 79 34.19 28.94 22.99
N VAL A 80 33.67 27.78 23.36
CA VAL A 80 33.63 26.62 22.46
C VAL A 80 32.51 26.80 21.42
N PRO A 81 32.81 26.95 20.13
CA PRO A 81 31.79 27.13 19.12
C PRO A 81 30.88 25.88 19.05
N GLU A 82 29.58 26.07 19.14
CA GLU A 82 28.63 25.01 18.94
C GLU A 82 28.37 24.79 17.43
N THR A 83 28.94 23.77 16.86
CA THR A 83 28.82 23.48 15.42
C THR A 83 27.47 22.91 15.02
N ARG A 84 26.70 22.37 15.95
CA ARG A 84 25.29 21.95 15.83
C ARG A 84 24.67 21.86 17.23
N ALA A 85 23.55 22.54 17.42
CA ALA A 85 22.73 22.29 18.58
C ALA A 85 22.28 20.82 18.57
N GLY A 86 22.65 20.07 19.60
CA GLY A 86 22.21 18.69 19.75
C GLY A 86 20.74 18.65 20.16
N PHE A 87 20.08 17.49 19.96
CA PHE A 87 18.69 17.30 20.41
C PHE A 87 18.51 17.68 21.90
N GLY A 88 19.51 17.39 22.73
CA GLY A 88 19.51 17.77 24.18
C GLY A 88 19.46 19.27 24.43
N ASP A 89 20.10 20.06 23.57
CA ASP A 89 20.12 21.54 23.75
C ASP A 89 18.77 22.12 23.31
N VAL A 90 18.18 21.60 22.25
CA VAL A 90 16.82 21.95 21.83
C VAL A 90 15.81 21.62 22.94
N VAL A 91 15.93 20.44 23.56
CA VAL A 91 15.06 20.04 24.68
C VAL A 91 15.23 20.99 25.88
N ARG A 92 16.47 21.38 26.22
CA ARG A 92 16.72 22.33 27.31
C ARG A 92 16.10 23.71 27.03
N VAL A 93 16.32 24.26 25.84
CA VAL A 93 15.75 25.56 25.44
C VAL A 93 14.23 25.52 25.46
N VAL A 94 13.60 24.45 24.96
CA VAL A 94 12.14 24.27 25.01
C VAL A 94 11.64 24.11 26.44
N ALA A 95 12.38 23.39 27.32
CA ALA A 95 12.03 23.24 28.73
C ALA A 95 12.13 24.57 29.47
N THR A 96 13.18 25.36 29.21
CA THR A 96 13.35 26.70 29.81
C THR A 96 12.25 27.65 29.34
N ALA A 97 11.88 27.63 28.06
CA ALA A 97 10.78 28.46 27.53
C ALA A 97 9.39 28.09 28.10
N ARG A 98 9.22 26.92 28.72
CA ARG A 98 7.98 26.57 29.45
C ARG A 98 7.82 27.32 30.76
N VAL A 99 8.91 27.64 31.41
CA VAL A 99 8.94 28.25 32.76
C VAL A 99 9.37 29.72 32.74
N ASP A 100 10.10 30.14 31.72
CA ASP A 100 10.61 31.50 31.55
C ASP A 100 9.91 32.22 30.39
N SER A 101 9.19 33.30 30.70
CA SER A 101 8.42 34.07 29.70
C SER A 101 9.32 34.85 28.73
N GLN A 102 10.48 35.33 29.18
CA GLN A 102 11.41 36.08 28.33
C GLN A 102 12.07 35.15 27.31
N VAL A 103 12.50 33.96 27.74
CA VAL A 103 13.04 32.92 26.84
C VAL A 103 11.97 32.46 25.85
N ARG A 104 10.71 32.36 26.30
CA ARG A 104 9.58 32.03 25.44
C ARG A 104 9.34 33.09 24.37
N GLU A 105 9.29 34.37 24.74
CA GLU A 105 9.09 35.47 23.80
C GLU A 105 10.23 35.59 22.79
N PHE A 106 11.47 35.46 23.26
CA PHE A 106 12.64 35.44 22.39
C PHE A 106 12.59 34.27 21.38
N LEU A 107 12.27 33.07 21.86
CA LEU A 107 12.15 31.89 21.04
C LEU A 107 11.02 32.02 20.01
N MET A 108 9.87 32.55 20.42
CA MET A 108 8.75 32.83 19.54
C MET A 108 9.08 33.92 18.51
N GLY A 109 9.90 34.90 18.89
CA GLY A 109 10.44 35.91 17.98
C GLY A 109 11.33 35.30 16.89
N LEU A 110 12.30 34.49 17.28
CA LEU A 110 13.16 33.75 16.34
C LEU A 110 12.36 32.80 15.43
N ILE A 111 11.43 32.05 16.00
CA ILE A 111 10.56 31.17 15.24
C ILE A 111 9.74 31.97 14.22
N LYS A 112 9.23 33.14 14.60
CA LYS A 112 8.44 33.99 13.72
C LYS A 112 9.29 34.63 12.61
N GLU A 113 10.54 35.01 12.93
CA GLU A 113 11.48 35.59 11.97
C GLU A 113 11.99 34.57 10.94
N TYR A 114 12.44 33.38 11.40
CA TYR A 114 13.08 32.38 10.55
C TYR A 114 12.15 31.29 10.04
N LEU A 115 10.98 31.10 10.68
CA LEU A 115 10.01 30.07 10.38
C LEU A 115 8.59 30.65 10.22
N GLY A 116 8.47 31.97 9.98
CA GLY A 116 7.17 32.68 9.90
C GLY A 116 6.21 32.05 8.88
N ASP A 117 6.73 31.64 7.73
CA ASP A 117 5.98 30.87 6.73
C ASP A 117 5.62 29.46 7.22
N TYR A 118 6.42 28.91 8.14
CA TYR A 118 6.18 27.62 8.78
C TYR A 118 5.15 27.70 9.92
N ILE A 119 5.05 28.86 10.62
CA ILE A 119 4.05 29.13 11.67
C ILE A 119 2.68 29.45 11.05
N GLY A 120 2.61 30.08 9.88
CA GLY A 120 1.39 30.16 9.08
C GLY A 120 0.84 28.78 8.74
N SER A 121 1.72 27.77 8.66
CA SER A 121 1.34 26.36 8.49
C SER A 121 0.94 25.65 9.79
N LEU A 122 1.08 26.30 10.95
CA LEU A 122 0.47 25.89 12.23
C LEU A 122 -1.03 26.21 12.30
N GLN A 123 -1.63 26.82 11.28
CA GLN A 123 -3.05 26.65 11.02
C GLN A 123 -3.29 25.15 10.80
N GLN A 124 -3.82 24.50 11.82
CA GLN A 124 -4.18 23.08 11.81
C GLN A 124 -5.33 22.80 10.82
N THR A 125 -5.45 23.64 9.78
CA THR A 125 -6.56 23.71 8.86
C THR A 125 -6.07 23.62 7.42
N TRP A 126 -6.66 22.71 6.67
CA TRP A 126 -6.48 22.59 5.22
C TRP A 126 -7.80 22.84 4.50
N HIS A 127 -7.87 23.93 3.75
CA HIS A 127 -8.96 24.17 2.82
C HIS A 127 -8.69 23.41 1.53
N VAL A 128 -9.48 22.39 1.29
CA VAL A 128 -9.35 21.51 0.11
C VAL A 128 -10.12 22.12 -1.06
N THR A 129 -9.57 22.01 -2.24
CA THR A 129 -10.16 22.51 -3.49
C THR A 129 -10.38 21.38 -4.51
N GLU A 130 -11.17 21.61 -5.54
CA GLU A 130 -11.32 20.67 -6.66
C GLU A 130 -9.98 20.37 -7.34
N LYS A 131 -9.09 21.36 -7.42
CA LYS A 131 -7.74 21.16 -7.95
C LYS A 131 -6.95 20.12 -7.18
N ASP A 132 -7.15 20.02 -5.86
CA ASP A 132 -6.50 19.00 -5.04
C ASP A 132 -7.00 17.59 -5.39
N ILE A 133 -8.28 17.46 -5.70
CA ILE A 133 -8.87 16.20 -6.20
C ILE A 133 -8.31 15.83 -7.57
N GLU A 134 -8.18 16.80 -8.47
CA GLU A 134 -7.59 16.59 -9.80
C GLU A 134 -6.13 16.13 -9.68
N ASP A 135 -5.35 16.77 -8.84
CA ASP A 135 -3.94 16.41 -8.60
C ASP A 135 -3.81 15.01 -8.00
N PHE A 136 -4.72 14.64 -7.08
CA PHE A 136 -4.84 13.28 -6.58
C PHE A 136 -5.09 12.27 -7.70
N VAL A 137 -6.09 12.54 -8.55
CA VAL A 137 -6.44 11.67 -9.68
C VAL A 137 -5.25 11.50 -10.63
N LYS A 138 -4.58 12.61 -11.00
CA LYS A 138 -3.38 12.59 -11.85
C LYS A 138 -2.28 11.72 -11.24
N ALA A 139 -1.98 11.93 -9.97
CA ALA A 139 -0.95 11.17 -9.26
C ALA A 139 -1.29 9.66 -9.17
N LYS A 140 -2.57 9.31 -9.01
CA LYS A 140 -3.03 7.91 -8.99
C LYS A 140 -2.96 7.25 -10.36
N LYS A 141 -3.29 7.97 -11.44
CA LYS A 141 -3.13 7.50 -12.82
C LYS A 141 -1.65 7.23 -13.14
N LEU A 142 -0.75 8.12 -12.77
CA LEU A 142 0.70 7.93 -12.95
C LEU A 142 1.24 6.70 -12.20
N LYS A 143 0.62 6.31 -11.10
CA LYS A 143 0.93 5.06 -10.38
C LYS A 143 0.30 3.81 -11.00
N GLY A 144 -0.39 3.92 -12.11
CA GLY A 144 -1.01 2.80 -12.82
C GLY A 144 -2.21 2.18 -12.11
N LEU A 145 -2.90 2.91 -11.22
CA LEU A 145 -4.11 2.40 -10.59
C LEU A 145 -5.27 2.35 -11.60
N SER A 146 -6.17 1.37 -11.42
CA SER A 146 -7.36 1.25 -12.28
C SER A 146 -8.31 2.43 -12.07
N GLU A 147 -8.98 2.87 -13.14
CA GLU A 147 -9.97 3.94 -13.07
C GLU A 147 -11.07 3.68 -12.03
N LYS A 148 -11.49 2.41 -11.90
CA LYS A 148 -12.45 2.02 -10.87
C LYS A 148 -11.93 2.31 -9.46
N THR A 149 -10.68 1.93 -9.17
CA THR A 149 -10.06 2.16 -7.86
C THR A 149 -9.96 3.66 -7.57
N ILE A 150 -9.54 4.45 -8.56
CA ILE A 150 -9.43 5.91 -8.42
C ILE A 150 -10.81 6.51 -8.16
N ARG A 151 -11.83 6.10 -8.91
CA ARG A 151 -13.22 6.58 -8.75
C ARG A 151 -13.77 6.24 -7.37
N ASP A 152 -13.52 5.02 -6.87
CA ASP A 152 -13.96 4.60 -5.54
C ASP A 152 -13.26 5.43 -4.45
N GLU A 153 -11.93 5.64 -4.51
CA GLU A 153 -11.22 6.50 -3.55
C GLU A 153 -11.73 7.94 -3.59
N VAL A 154 -11.89 8.52 -4.78
CA VAL A 154 -12.39 9.89 -4.95
C VAL A 154 -13.81 10.05 -4.39
N ARG A 155 -14.68 9.06 -4.57
CA ARG A 155 -16.03 9.09 -4.00
C ARG A 155 -15.98 9.22 -2.47
N TYR A 156 -15.22 8.38 -1.77
CA TYR A 156 -15.11 8.46 -0.31
C TYR A 156 -14.45 9.76 0.17
N ILE A 157 -13.48 10.29 -0.58
CA ILE A 157 -12.87 11.59 -0.27
C ILE A 157 -13.91 12.69 -0.40
N ARG A 158 -14.68 12.75 -1.51
CA ARG A 158 -15.71 13.79 -1.74
C ARG A 158 -16.84 13.70 -0.72
N GLU A 159 -17.30 12.49 -0.37
CA GLU A 159 -18.31 12.29 0.67
C GLU A 159 -17.84 12.83 2.03
N ALA A 160 -16.58 12.57 2.40
CA ALA A 160 -15.98 13.12 3.60
C ALA A 160 -15.83 14.67 3.53
N LEU A 161 -15.29 15.19 2.44
CA LEU A 161 -15.11 16.63 2.25
C LEU A 161 -16.43 17.40 2.27
N ALA A 162 -17.47 16.85 1.67
CA ALA A 162 -18.81 17.46 1.70
C ALA A 162 -19.35 17.57 3.13
N ARG A 163 -19.12 16.56 3.98
CA ARG A 163 -19.50 16.61 5.41
C ARG A 163 -18.66 17.59 6.21
N LEU A 164 -17.41 17.79 5.82
CA LEU A 164 -16.42 18.63 6.51
C LEU A 164 -16.33 20.04 5.88
N ASN A 165 -17.30 20.44 5.06
CA ASN A 165 -17.33 21.74 4.36
C ASN A 165 -15.99 22.05 3.64
N TRP A 166 -15.38 21.03 3.01
CA TRP A 166 -14.11 21.13 2.30
C TRP A 166 -12.95 21.68 3.12
N THR A 167 -13.07 21.58 4.44
CA THR A 167 -12.08 22.07 5.40
C THR A 167 -11.70 20.95 6.34
N LEU A 168 -10.43 20.60 6.40
CA LEU A 168 -9.92 19.54 7.26
C LEU A 168 -9.15 20.15 8.45
N THR A 169 -9.61 19.83 9.64
CA THR A 169 -8.93 20.11 10.91
C THR A 169 -8.78 18.82 11.71
N PRO A 170 -7.87 18.73 12.70
CA PRO A 170 -7.78 17.57 13.57
C PRO A 170 -9.10 17.23 14.25
N ASP A 171 -9.82 18.24 14.70
CA ASP A 171 -11.02 18.05 15.52
C ASP A 171 -12.20 17.58 14.66
N ASN A 172 -12.48 18.26 13.53
CA ASN A 172 -13.59 17.86 12.68
C ASN A 172 -13.38 16.47 12.01
N LEU A 173 -12.11 16.11 11.77
CA LEU A 173 -11.78 14.74 11.30
C LEU A 173 -12.09 13.69 12.37
N ARG A 174 -11.76 13.95 13.66
CA ARG A 174 -12.08 13.05 14.77
C ARG A 174 -13.58 12.90 14.94
N GLU A 175 -14.32 14.02 14.98
CA GLU A 175 -15.77 14.05 15.11
C GLU A 175 -16.46 13.27 13.99
N TYR A 176 -16.12 13.54 12.73
CA TYR A 176 -16.68 12.83 11.59
C TYR A 176 -16.43 11.32 11.62
N LEU A 177 -15.22 10.91 11.96
CA LEU A 177 -14.88 9.48 12.02
C LEU A 177 -15.54 8.80 13.23
N ALA A 178 -15.71 9.51 14.36
CA ALA A 178 -16.44 9.01 15.51
C ALA A 178 -17.94 8.81 15.17
N GLU A 179 -18.55 9.74 14.45
CA GLU A 179 -19.93 9.60 13.94
C GLU A 179 -20.13 8.33 13.10
N LEU A 180 -19.16 8.02 12.21
CA LEU A 180 -19.22 6.77 11.41
C LEU A 180 -19.11 5.51 12.28
N VAL A 181 -18.32 5.56 13.36
CA VAL A 181 -18.22 4.46 14.33
C VAL A 181 -19.54 4.27 15.07
N GLU A 182 -20.13 5.34 15.58
CA GLU A 182 -21.40 5.31 16.32
C GLU A 182 -22.56 4.76 15.47
N LYS A 183 -22.59 5.13 14.19
CA LYS A 183 -23.58 4.61 13.22
C LYS A 183 -23.34 3.15 12.82
N GLY A 184 -22.24 2.54 13.25
CA GLY A 184 -21.89 1.18 12.86
C GLY A 184 -21.49 1.01 11.39
N GLU A 185 -21.20 2.08 10.69
CA GLU A 185 -20.86 2.10 9.27
C GLU A 185 -19.41 1.62 8.99
N THR A 186 -19.08 0.43 9.48
CA THR A 186 -17.73 -0.13 9.49
C THR A 186 -17.08 -0.23 8.10
N TYR A 187 -17.88 -0.51 7.06
CA TYR A 187 -17.42 -0.57 5.69
C TYR A 187 -17.07 0.83 5.15
N VAL A 188 -17.93 1.80 5.38
CA VAL A 188 -17.69 3.21 4.99
C VAL A 188 -16.47 3.73 5.71
N LEU A 189 -16.40 3.58 7.03
CA LEU A 189 -15.28 4.00 7.87
C LEU A 189 -13.94 3.45 7.37
N LYS A 190 -13.89 2.16 7.01
CA LYS A 190 -12.68 1.55 6.46
C LYS A 190 -12.22 2.23 5.17
N HIS A 191 -13.15 2.42 4.24
CA HIS A 191 -12.81 3.00 2.94
C HIS A 191 -12.51 4.49 3.03
N THR A 192 -13.24 5.23 3.86
CA THR A 192 -13.00 6.65 4.13
C THR A 192 -11.62 6.87 4.75
N THR A 193 -11.30 6.14 5.83
CA THR A 193 -9.99 6.28 6.49
C THR A 193 -8.84 5.93 5.56
N TYR A 194 -8.98 4.89 4.73
CA TYR A 194 -7.98 4.54 3.72
C TYR A 194 -7.82 5.64 2.67
N SER A 195 -8.93 6.13 2.12
CA SER A 195 -8.93 7.14 1.05
C SER A 195 -8.40 8.49 1.54
N LEU A 196 -8.79 8.93 2.74
CA LEU A 196 -8.26 10.16 3.36
C LEU A 196 -6.76 10.06 3.63
N LYS A 197 -6.27 8.94 4.21
CA LYS A 197 -4.81 8.73 4.39
C LYS A 197 -4.06 8.79 3.07
N SER A 198 -4.63 8.18 2.04
CA SER A 198 -4.08 8.18 0.69
C SER A 198 -4.04 9.58 0.08
N PHE A 199 -5.10 10.36 0.28
CA PHE A 199 -5.23 11.73 -0.19
C PHE A 199 -4.24 12.68 0.50
N LEU A 200 -4.21 12.66 1.83
CA LEU A 200 -3.25 13.43 2.63
C LEU A 200 -1.81 13.14 2.21
N LYS A 201 -1.46 11.85 2.05
CA LYS A 201 -0.12 11.43 1.66
C LYS A 201 0.25 11.87 0.23
N THR A 202 -0.72 11.89 -0.68
CA THR A 202 -0.47 12.15 -2.10
C THR A 202 -0.43 13.64 -2.41
N VAL A 203 -1.33 14.42 -1.82
CA VAL A 203 -1.52 15.85 -2.14
C VAL A 203 -0.91 16.77 -1.10
N LEU A 204 -1.22 16.57 0.19
CA LEU A 204 -0.78 17.48 1.24
C LEU A 204 0.69 17.28 1.63
N LYS A 205 1.14 16.03 1.75
CA LYS A 205 2.53 15.75 2.20
C LYS A 205 3.61 16.45 1.37
N PRO A 206 3.54 16.50 0.01
CA PRO A 206 4.54 17.21 -0.79
C PRO A 206 4.49 18.73 -0.64
N ARG A 207 3.32 19.30 -0.33
CA ARG A 207 3.10 20.74 -0.26
C ARG A 207 3.32 21.31 1.14
N ASN A 208 2.83 20.63 2.17
CA ASN A 208 2.96 21.04 3.55
C ASN A 208 3.19 19.83 4.46
N PRO A 209 4.45 19.41 4.65
CA PRO A 209 4.81 18.24 5.47
C PRO A 209 4.41 18.39 6.95
N ALA A 210 4.39 19.63 7.48
CA ALA A 210 4.04 19.88 8.87
C ALA A 210 2.54 19.65 9.11
N LEU A 211 1.68 20.31 8.32
CA LEU A 211 0.23 20.12 8.38
C LEU A 211 -0.17 18.68 8.04
N PHE A 212 0.54 18.07 7.07
CA PHE A 212 0.34 16.65 6.77
C PHE A 212 0.51 15.77 8.03
N ARG A 213 1.57 15.95 8.81
CA ARG A 213 1.77 15.17 10.05
C ARG A 213 0.61 15.37 11.02
N VAL A 214 0.23 16.61 11.25
CA VAL A 214 -0.87 16.96 12.16
C VAL A 214 -2.16 16.24 11.77
N LEU A 215 -2.61 16.36 10.49
CA LEU A 215 -3.85 15.73 10.01
C LEU A 215 -3.73 14.22 9.82
N TYR A 216 -2.55 13.75 9.43
CA TYR A 216 -2.31 12.33 9.19
C TYR A 216 -2.32 11.50 10.46
N ASP A 217 -1.81 12.02 11.57
CA ASP A 217 -1.69 11.29 12.84
C ASP A 217 -2.97 11.32 13.68
N VAL A 218 -4.00 12.06 13.25
CA VAL A 218 -5.31 12.15 13.92
C VAL A 218 -6.00 10.79 14.02
N PHE A 219 -5.86 9.94 13.00
CA PHE A 219 -6.56 8.65 12.91
C PHE A 219 -5.68 7.58 12.24
N THR A 220 -6.07 6.33 12.40
CA THR A 220 -5.47 5.19 11.71
C THR A 220 -6.43 4.62 10.68
N VAL A 221 -5.92 3.85 9.71
CA VAL A 221 -6.80 3.12 8.78
C VAL A 221 -7.58 2.08 9.58
N TYR A 222 -8.90 2.19 9.57
CA TYR A 222 -9.77 1.28 10.28
C TYR A 222 -9.69 -0.14 9.69
N LYS A 223 -9.46 -1.11 10.57
CA LYS A 223 -9.43 -2.54 10.23
C LYS A 223 -10.59 -3.21 10.97
N PRO A 224 -11.71 -3.52 10.30
CA PRO A 224 -12.79 -4.22 10.96
C PRO A 224 -12.31 -5.58 11.48
N LYS A 225 -12.65 -5.89 12.73
CA LYS A 225 -12.40 -7.24 13.27
C LYS A 225 -13.27 -8.22 12.49
N SER A 226 -12.66 -9.20 11.84
CA SER A 226 -13.37 -10.30 11.20
C SER A 226 -13.71 -11.32 12.29
N ASN A 227 -14.88 -11.20 12.89
CA ASN A 227 -15.28 -12.04 14.02
C ASN A 227 -15.85 -13.40 13.61
N ASN A 228 -16.21 -13.61 12.34
CA ASN A 228 -16.78 -14.88 11.90
C ASN A 228 -16.07 -15.39 10.65
N LYS A 229 -15.30 -16.46 10.80
CA LYS A 229 -14.97 -17.31 9.65
C LYS A 229 -16.27 -18.06 9.32
N PRO A 230 -16.92 -17.79 8.17
CA PRO A 230 -18.13 -18.53 7.81
C PRO A 230 -17.79 -20.02 7.77
N ILE A 231 -18.64 -20.85 8.31
CA ILE A 231 -18.56 -22.30 8.13
C ILE A 231 -18.78 -22.54 6.64
N LEU A 232 -17.77 -23.09 5.98
CA LEU A 232 -17.84 -23.36 4.54
C LEU A 232 -18.87 -24.48 4.28
N PRO A 233 -19.58 -24.42 3.13
CA PRO A 233 -20.49 -25.50 2.75
C PRO A 233 -19.72 -26.82 2.53
N THR A 234 -20.36 -27.94 2.80
CA THR A 234 -19.84 -29.28 2.47
C THR A 234 -19.95 -29.53 0.97
N LEU A 235 -19.21 -30.53 0.46
CA LEU A 235 -19.32 -30.94 -0.93
C LEU A 235 -20.76 -31.37 -1.27
N GLU A 236 -21.43 -32.06 -0.36
CA GLU A 236 -22.79 -32.53 -0.54
C GLU A 236 -23.78 -31.35 -0.66
N GLN A 237 -23.64 -30.35 0.21
CA GLN A 237 -24.45 -29.13 0.11
C GLN A 237 -24.23 -28.41 -1.22
N LEU A 238 -22.99 -28.36 -1.73
CA LEU A 238 -22.70 -27.75 -3.03
C LEU A 238 -23.35 -28.54 -4.19
N ARG A 239 -23.37 -29.88 -4.10
CA ARG A 239 -24.09 -30.71 -5.06
C ARG A 239 -25.60 -30.45 -5.04
N GLN A 240 -26.20 -30.37 -3.86
CA GLN A 240 -27.61 -30.02 -3.70
C GLN A 240 -27.92 -28.63 -4.29
N ILE A 241 -27.08 -27.64 -4.04
CA ILE A 241 -27.23 -26.31 -4.65
C ILE A 241 -27.19 -26.44 -6.17
N TRP A 242 -26.18 -27.11 -6.74
CA TRP A 242 -26.06 -27.27 -8.19
C TRP A 242 -27.26 -27.95 -8.83
N GLN A 243 -27.80 -28.99 -8.21
CA GLN A 243 -28.98 -29.72 -8.69
C GLN A 243 -30.22 -28.82 -8.73
N GLN A 244 -30.41 -27.97 -7.70
CA GLN A 244 -31.58 -27.11 -7.55
C GLN A 244 -31.50 -25.80 -8.33
N LEU A 245 -30.34 -25.46 -8.91
CA LEU A 245 -30.21 -24.23 -9.71
C LEU A 245 -31.17 -24.27 -10.91
N PRO A 246 -31.94 -23.18 -11.15
CA PRO A 246 -33.05 -23.19 -12.09
C PRO A 246 -32.60 -23.11 -13.57
N THR A 247 -31.42 -22.55 -13.85
CA THR A 247 -30.98 -22.30 -15.23
C THR A 247 -29.64 -22.96 -15.53
N ILE A 248 -29.44 -23.33 -16.80
CA ILE A 248 -28.18 -23.95 -17.30
C ILE A 248 -27.01 -23.01 -17.05
N GLU A 249 -27.18 -21.70 -17.28
CA GLU A 249 -26.14 -20.70 -17.06
C GLU A 249 -25.77 -20.55 -15.59
N SER A 250 -26.73 -20.63 -14.66
CA SER A 250 -26.42 -20.59 -13.22
C SER A 250 -25.72 -21.87 -12.77
N LYS A 251 -26.11 -23.04 -13.30
CA LYS A 251 -25.41 -24.31 -13.08
C LYS A 251 -23.98 -24.27 -13.57
N PHE A 252 -23.74 -23.79 -14.80
CA PHE A 252 -22.39 -23.64 -15.35
C PHE A 252 -21.54 -22.68 -14.50
N TYR A 253 -22.07 -21.52 -14.21
CA TYR A 253 -21.37 -20.51 -13.42
C TYR A 253 -20.99 -21.03 -12.03
N PHE A 254 -21.93 -21.66 -11.33
CA PHE A 254 -21.71 -22.21 -10.00
C PHE A 254 -20.65 -23.32 -10.00
N ALA A 255 -20.80 -24.32 -10.88
CA ALA A 255 -19.82 -25.41 -11.00
C ALA A 255 -18.43 -24.87 -11.35
N LEU A 256 -18.33 -23.93 -12.28
CA LEU A 256 -17.08 -23.32 -12.65
C LEU A 256 -16.38 -22.63 -11.46
N LEU A 257 -17.13 -21.90 -10.63
CA LEU A 257 -16.55 -21.28 -9.42
C LEU A 257 -16.13 -22.32 -8.37
N ALA A 258 -17.00 -23.28 -8.10
CA ALA A 258 -16.80 -24.29 -7.06
C ALA A 258 -15.65 -25.24 -7.37
N GLU A 259 -15.56 -25.69 -8.63
CA GLU A 259 -14.58 -26.69 -9.05
C GLU A 259 -13.22 -26.12 -9.44
N THR A 260 -13.15 -24.82 -9.83
CA THR A 260 -11.88 -24.21 -10.26
C THR A 260 -11.33 -23.17 -9.28
N GLY A 261 -12.18 -22.68 -8.39
CA GLY A 261 -11.81 -21.62 -7.45
C GLY A 261 -11.46 -20.28 -8.11
N ILE A 262 -11.85 -20.02 -9.38
CA ILE A 262 -11.65 -18.72 -10.02
C ILE A 262 -12.46 -17.61 -9.33
N ARG A 263 -12.14 -16.34 -9.61
CA ARG A 263 -12.84 -15.22 -8.95
C ARG A 263 -14.25 -15.04 -9.52
N VAL A 264 -15.17 -14.62 -8.65
CA VAL A 264 -16.61 -14.43 -8.93
C VAL A 264 -16.92 -13.66 -10.22
N ASP A 265 -16.11 -12.68 -10.59
CA ASP A 265 -16.35 -11.85 -11.77
C ASP A 265 -15.56 -12.29 -13.01
N GLU A 266 -14.58 -13.16 -12.86
CA GLU A 266 -13.72 -13.61 -13.97
C GLU A 266 -14.51 -14.28 -15.10
N PRO A 267 -15.46 -15.20 -14.83
CA PRO A 267 -16.19 -15.89 -15.88
C PRO A 267 -16.94 -14.98 -16.86
N PHE A 268 -17.43 -13.83 -16.38
CA PHE A 268 -18.16 -12.86 -17.20
C PHE A 268 -17.25 -11.98 -18.08
N ASN A 269 -15.95 -12.00 -17.82
CA ASN A 269 -14.95 -11.19 -18.54
C ASN A 269 -14.06 -12.03 -19.47
N ILE A 270 -14.29 -13.33 -19.51
CA ILE A 270 -13.52 -14.26 -20.36
C ILE A 270 -14.26 -14.45 -21.68
N SER A 271 -13.52 -14.49 -22.79
CA SER A 271 -14.06 -14.85 -24.10
C SER A 271 -14.13 -16.37 -24.28
N ILE A 272 -15.10 -16.84 -25.04
CA ILE A 272 -15.32 -18.28 -25.29
C ILE A 272 -14.12 -18.95 -25.97
N ASP A 273 -13.39 -18.25 -26.84
CA ASP A 273 -12.18 -18.74 -27.51
C ASP A 273 -11.03 -19.06 -26.53
N LYS A 274 -11.13 -18.62 -25.27
CA LYS A 274 -10.19 -18.96 -24.22
C LYS A 274 -10.45 -20.33 -23.57
N LEU A 275 -11.55 -20.99 -23.91
CA LEU A 275 -11.87 -22.34 -23.48
C LEU A 275 -11.40 -23.34 -24.52
N ASP A 276 -10.35 -24.08 -24.20
CA ASP A 276 -9.86 -25.21 -24.99
C ASP A 276 -10.70 -26.45 -24.67
N LEU A 277 -11.57 -26.80 -25.59
CA LEU A 277 -12.48 -27.95 -25.45
C LEU A 277 -11.80 -29.31 -25.60
N LYS A 278 -10.58 -29.36 -26.13
CA LYS A 278 -9.83 -30.62 -26.26
C LYS A 278 -9.21 -31.04 -24.95
N TYR A 279 -8.63 -30.07 -24.25
CA TYR A 279 -7.88 -30.33 -23.01
C TYR A 279 -8.61 -29.89 -21.75
N GLY A 280 -9.76 -29.24 -21.83
CA GLY A 280 -10.50 -28.72 -20.70
C GLY A 280 -9.75 -27.56 -19.98
N VAL A 281 -9.13 -26.69 -20.77
CA VAL A 281 -8.30 -25.60 -20.26
C VAL A 281 -8.98 -24.28 -20.51
N LEU A 282 -9.18 -23.49 -19.45
CA LEU A 282 -9.69 -22.14 -19.53
C LEU A 282 -8.56 -21.14 -19.26
N ARG A 283 -8.20 -20.36 -20.29
CA ARG A 283 -7.15 -19.33 -20.20
C ARG A 283 -7.75 -18.02 -19.71
N ILE A 284 -7.36 -17.60 -18.51
CA ILE A 284 -7.93 -16.41 -17.85
C ILE A 284 -7.18 -15.13 -18.25
N GLY A 285 -5.89 -15.23 -18.54
CA GLY A 285 -5.08 -14.19 -19.20
C GLY A 285 -4.90 -12.86 -18.45
N LYS A 286 -5.37 -12.73 -17.22
CA LYS A 286 -5.32 -11.45 -16.48
C LYS A 286 -4.14 -11.43 -15.51
N VAL A 287 -3.09 -10.71 -15.89
CA VAL A 287 -1.91 -10.49 -15.03
C VAL A 287 -1.94 -9.07 -14.46
N THR A 288 -1.91 -8.96 -13.14
CA THR A 288 -1.66 -7.71 -12.42
C THR A 288 -0.66 -7.97 -11.31
N ALA A 289 -0.08 -6.95 -10.71
CA ALA A 289 0.87 -7.09 -9.59
C ALA A 289 0.39 -8.01 -8.45
N THR A 290 -0.93 -8.12 -8.25
CA THR A 290 -1.55 -8.92 -7.17
C THR A 290 -2.41 -10.09 -7.67
N LYS A 291 -2.59 -10.25 -8.99
CA LYS A 291 -3.49 -11.24 -9.60
C LYS A 291 -2.79 -11.91 -10.76
N ARG A 292 -2.43 -13.17 -10.59
CA ARG A 292 -1.73 -13.99 -11.58
C ARG A 292 -2.59 -15.18 -12.07
N ALA A 293 -3.88 -14.95 -12.31
CA ALA A 293 -4.74 -15.99 -12.86
C ALA A 293 -4.42 -16.22 -14.33
N PHE A 294 -3.69 -17.29 -14.64
CA PHE A 294 -3.33 -17.64 -16.01
C PHE A 294 -4.25 -18.68 -16.61
N ILE A 295 -4.63 -19.68 -15.83
CA ILE A 295 -5.26 -20.89 -16.32
C ILE A 295 -6.16 -21.51 -15.23
N ALA A 296 -7.29 -22.07 -15.65
CA ALA A 296 -8.09 -22.98 -14.86
C ALA A 296 -8.33 -24.24 -15.68
N PHE A 297 -8.60 -25.34 -15.02
CA PHE A 297 -8.91 -26.62 -15.68
C PHE A 297 -10.36 -27.00 -15.40
N LEU A 298 -10.94 -27.75 -16.32
CA LEU A 298 -12.23 -28.39 -16.16
C LEU A 298 -12.02 -29.91 -16.05
N ARG A 299 -12.70 -30.55 -15.11
CA ARG A 299 -12.69 -32.03 -15.04
C ARG A 299 -13.31 -32.61 -16.28
N PRO A 300 -12.92 -33.82 -16.69
CA PRO A 300 -13.46 -34.46 -17.91
C PRO A 300 -14.99 -34.51 -17.91
N GLU A 301 -15.62 -34.90 -16.83
CA GLU A 301 -17.08 -35.02 -16.72
C GLU A 301 -17.76 -33.64 -16.82
N PHE A 302 -17.20 -32.60 -16.17
CA PHE A 302 -17.72 -31.24 -16.31
C PHE A 302 -17.52 -30.70 -17.72
N LEU A 303 -16.37 -30.97 -18.34
CA LEU A 303 -16.12 -30.59 -19.74
C LEU A 303 -17.11 -31.21 -20.69
N GLU A 304 -17.45 -32.48 -20.48
CA GLU A 304 -18.44 -33.17 -21.31
C GLU A 304 -19.84 -32.57 -21.14
N TRP A 305 -20.24 -32.28 -19.87
CA TRP A 305 -21.49 -31.57 -19.63
C TRP A 305 -21.48 -30.16 -20.26
N VAL A 306 -20.36 -29.45 -20.26
CA VAL A 306 -20.21 -28.15 -20.93
C VAL A 306 -20.45 -28.30 -22.43
N LYS A 307 -19.86 -29.30 -23.09
CA LYS A 307 -20.02 -29.55 -24.52
C LYS A 307 -21.46 -29.93 -24.91
N GLN A 308 -22.07 -30.82 -24.12
CA GLN A 308 -23.39 -31.39 -24.45
C GLN A 308 -24.55 -30.50 -24.05
N VAL A 309 -24.40 -29.74 -22.94
CA VAL A 309 -25.54 -28.99 -22.34
C VAL A 309 -25.31 -27.48 -22.42
N TYR A 310 -24.17 -27.01 -21.92
CA TYR A 310 -23.97 -25.55 -21.77
C TYR A 310 -23.73 -24.87 -23.13
N LEU A 311 -22.86 -25.38 -23.96
CA LEU A 311 -22.52 -24.73 -25.23
C LEU A 311 -23.72 -24.65 -26.20
N PRO A 312 -24.51 -25.69 -26.42
CA PRO A 312 -25.72 -25.59 -27.25
C PRO A 312 -26.73 -24.58 -26.73
N HIS A 313 -26.95 -24.55 -25.39
CA HIS A 313 -27.80 -23.57 -24.77
C HIS A 313 -27.27 -22.12 -24.96
N ARG A 314 -25.96 -21.92 -24.73
CA ARG A 314 -25.30 -20.63 -24.95
C ARG A 314 -25.42 -20.18 -26.43
N GLU A 315 -25.17 -21.05 -27.38
CA GLU A 315 -25.25 -20.73 -28.81
C GLU A 315 -26.66 -20.33 -29.25
N SER A 316 -27.66 -21.07 -28.80
CA SER A 316 -29.07 -20.74 -29.02
C SER A 316 -29.42 -19.37 -28.47
N PHE A 317 -28.98 -19.07 -27.23
CA PHE A 317 -29.20 -17.77 -26.62
C PHE A 317 -28.49 -16.63 -27.35
N VAL A 318 -27.24 -16.83 -27.77
CA VAL A 318 -26.46 -15.86 -28.54
C VAL A 318 -27.13 -15.56 -29.87
N LYS A 319 -27.61 -16.57 -30.57
CA LYS A 319 -28.33 -16.42 -31.84
C LYS A 319 -29.59 -15.54 -31.66
N ALA A 320 -30.44 -15.91 -30.72
CA ALA A 320 -31.66 -15.16 -30.44
C ALA A 320 -31.37 -13.71 -30.00
N TYR A 321 -30.30 -13.51 -29.22
CA TYR A 321 -29.86 -12.18 -28.79
C TYR A 321 -29.37 -11.32 -29.94
N LYS A 322 -28.54 -11.85 -30.83
CA LYS A 322 -28.07 -11.15 -32.05
C LYS A 322 -29.22 -10.72 -32.95
N GLU A 323 -30.19 -11.61 -33.17
CA GLU A 323 -31.37 -11.32 -33.95
C GLU A 323 -32.19 -10.16 -33.35
N ARG A 324 -32.33 -10.12 -32.04
CA ARG A 324 -33.04 -9.04 -31.33
C ARG A 324 -32.26 -7.70 -31.34
N VAL A 325 -30.98 -7.74 -30.95
CA VAL A 325 -30.14 -6.53 -30.83
C VAL A 325 -29.77 -5.97 -32.19
N GLY A 326 -29.63 -6.82 -33.21
CA GLY A 326 -29.41 -6.37 -34.58
C GLY A 326 -30.49 -5.43 -35.12
N ARG A 327 -31.72 -5.56 -34.61
CA ARG A 327 -32.83 -4.65 -34.94
C ARG A 327 -32.78 -3.34 -34.15
N ASP A 328 -32.19 -3.35 -32.96
CA ASP A 328 -32.19 -2.21 -32.01
C ASP A 328 -30.77 -1.61 -31.75
N TYR A 329 -29.76 -2.02 -32.53
CA TYR A 329 -28.35 -1.62 -32.30
C TYR A 329 -28.16 -0.10 -32.28
N LEU A 330 -28.79 0.60 -33.23
CA LEU A 330 -28.69 2.07 -33.30
C LEU A 330 -29.32 2.77 -32.08
N ARG A 331 -30.23 2.12 -31.38
CA ARG A 331 -30.94 2.65 -30.21
C ARG A 331 -30.22 2.31 -28.92
N THR A 332 -29.60 1.16 -28.81
CA THR A 332 -29.03 0.66 -27.55
C THR A 332 -27.52 0.85 -27.45
N GLY A 333 -26.81 1.05 -28.57
CA GLY A 333 -25.35 1.16 -28.62
C GLY A 333 -24.60 -0.10 -28.17
N VAL A 334 -25.30 -1.25 -28.03
CA VAL A 334 -24.69 -2.51 -27.55
C VAL A 334 -24.03 -3.24 -28.72
N ASN A 335 -22.73 -3.51 -28.59
CA ASN A 335 -22.01 -4.34 -29.55
C ASN A 335 -22.34 -5.82 -29.33
N ALA A 336 -23.30 -6.34 -30.12
CA ALA A 336 -23.76 -7.72 -30.04
C ALA A 336 -22.65 -8.75 -30.32
N GLU A 337 -21.67 -8.42 -31.17
CA GLU A 337 -20.55 -9.32 -31.49
C GLU A 337 -19.58 -9.44 -30.29
N GLU A 338 -19.25 -8.32 -29.66
CA GLU A 338 -18.43 -8.34 -28.45
C GLU A 338 -19.10 -9.15 -27.33
N TRP A 339 -20.40 -8.91 -27.18
CA TRP A 339 -21.18 -9.59 -26.14
C TRP A 339 -21.29 -11.11 -26.42
N ALA A 340 -21.50 -11.50 -27.66
CA ALA A 340 -21.56 -12.88 -28.09
C ALA A 340 -20.25 -13.67 -27.88
N ARG A 341 -19.11 -13.00 -27.86
CA ARG A 341 -17.80 -13.62 -27.58
C ARG A 341 -17.60 -14.00 -26.10
N ARG A 342 -18.42 -13.51 -25.19
CA ARG A 342 -18.25 -13.82 -23.75
C ARG A 342 -18.50 -15.30 -23.47
N LEU A 343 -17.71 -15.85 -22.56
CA LEU A 343 -17.93 -17.22 -22.06
C LEU A 343 -19.34 -17.33 -21.46
N ILE A 344 -19.74 -16.36 -20.64
CA ILE A 344 -21.08 -16.26 -20.07
C ILE A 344 -21.75 -14.98 -20.60
N PRO A 345 -22.54 -15.08 -21.69
CA PRO A 345 -23.24 -13.96 -22.29
C PRO A 345 -24.62 -13.71 -21.66
N PHE A 346 -24.83 -14.06 -20.41
CA PHE A 346 -26.07 -13.89 -19.68
C PHE A 346 -26.00 -12.73 -18.70
N ASP A 347 -27.15 -12.24 -18.22
CA ASP A 347 -27.18 -11.16 -17.22
C ASP A 347 -26.49 -11.60 -15.93
N LYS A 348 -25.41 -10.92 -15.62
CA LYS A 348 -24.54 -11.21 -14.49
C LYS A 348 -25.29 -11.10 -13.14
N SER A 349 -26.17 -10.12 -13.01
CA SER A 349 -26.89 -9.86 -11.76
C SER A 349 -27.92 -10.95 -11.50
N ARG A 350 -28.61 -11.37 -12.56
CA ARG A 350 -29.56 -12.47 -12.51
C ARG A 350 -28.90 -13.78 -12.13
N VAL A 351 -27.85 -14.18 -12.86
CA VAL A 351 -27.12 -15.43 -12.61
C VAL A 351 -26.59 -15.49 -11.16
N LYS A 352 -26.02 -14.41 -10.67
CA LYS A 352 -25.53 -14.33 -9.28
C LYS A 352 -26.65 -14.37 -8.24
N ARG A 353 -27.79 -13.76 -8.54
CA ARG A 353 -28.96 -13.78 -7.65
C ARG A 353 -29.51 -15.18 -7.54
N GLU A 354 -29.76 -15.86 -8.65
CA GLU A 354 -30.23 -17.25 -8.67
C GLU A 354 -29.35 -18.16 -7.79
N VAL A 355 -28.04 -18.07 -7.94
CA VAL A 355 -27.13 -18.88 -7.13
C VAL A 355 -27.23 -18.54 -5.64
N ARG A 356 -27.33 -17.25 -5.26
CA ARG A 356 -27.44 -16.87 -3.86
C ARG A 356 -28.78 -17.32 -3.23
N GLU A 357 -29.86 -17.20 -3.98
CA GLU A 357 -31.19 -17.61 -3.53
C GLU A 357 -31.27 -19.10 -3.23
N VAL A 358 -30.79 -19.95 -4.16
CA VAL A 358 -30.74 -21.40 -3.95
C VAL A 358 -29.76 -21.76 -2.83
N ALA A 359 -28.58 -21.15 -2.81
CA ALA A 359 -27.61 -21.41 -1.76
C ALA A 359 -28.14 -21.02 -0.37
N ARG A 360 -28.89 -19.91 -0.25
CA ARG A 360 -29.54 -19.52 1.02
C ARG A 360 -30.58 -20.54 1.45
N GLN A 361 -31.36 -21.08 0.52
CA GLN A 361 -32.35 -22.11 0.83
C GLN A 361 -31.69 -23.40 1.34
N VAL A 362 -30.66 -23.88 0.68
CA VAL A 362 -29.97 -25.13 1.04
C VAL A 362 -29.15 -24.98 2.33
N LEU A 363 -28.50 -23.83 2.52
CA LEU A 363 -27.60 -23.61 3.66
C LEU A 363 -28.30 -23.01 4.91
N GLY A 364 -29.52 -22.50 4.78
CA GLY A 364 -30.23 -21.82 5.85
C GLY A 364 -29.59 -20.48 6.29
N ARG A 365 -28.71 -19.91 5.49
CA ARG A 365 -28.01 -18.64 5.78
C ARG A 365 -27.65 -17.89 4.52
N GLU A 366 -27.30 -16.61 4.69
CA GLU A 366 -26.73 -15.81 3.60
C GLU A 366 -25.41 -16.43 3.07
N PHE A 367 -25.27 -16.38 1.74
CA PHE A 367 -24.15 -16.99 1.03
C PHE A 367 -23.38 -15.98 0.19
N ASP A 368 -22.11 -15.82 0.48
CA ASP A 368 -21.19 -15.03 -0.35
C ASP A 368 -20.53 -15.94 -1.39
N LEU A 369 -20.72 -15.65 -2.67
CA LEU A 369 -20.09 -16.40 -3.78
C LEU A 369 -18.57 -16.55 -3.65
N ARG A 370 -17.91 -15.67 -2.90
CA ARG A 370 -16.48 -15.79 -2.59
C ARG A 370 -16.18 -17.00 -1.69
N GLU A 371 -17.15 -17.55 -1.03
CA GLU A 371 -17.00 -18.77 -0.22
C GLU A 371 -16.66 -19.99 -1.09
N LEU A 372 -17.12 -20.04 -2.35
CA LEU A 372 -16.76 -21.10 -3.30
C LEU A 372 -15.24 -21.15 -3.55
N ARG A 373 -14.60 -20.00 -3.66
CA ARG A 373 -13.14 -19.93 -3.81
C ARG A 373 -12.40 -20.34 -2.54
N LYS A 374 -12.97 -20.02 -1.36
CA LYS A 374 -12.44 -20.50 -0.08
C LYS A 374 -12.63 -22.01 0.05
N PHE A 375 -13.83 -22.50 -0.30
CA PHE A 375 -14.11 -23.92 -0.33
C PHE A 375 -13.11 -24.68 -1.20
N PHE A 376 -12.91 -24.25 -2.44
CA PHE A 376 -11.94 -24.88 -3.34
C PHE A 376 -10.55 -24.97 -2.71
N SER A 377 -10.02 -23.89 -2.15
CA SER A 377 -8.70 -23.94 -1.54
C SER A 377 -8.64 -24.83 -0.31
N THR A 378 -9.65 -24.77 0.55
CA THR A 378 -9.72 -25.62 1.75
C THR A 378 -9.86 -27.10 1.35
N TRP A 379 -10.70 -27.40 0.39
CA TRP A 379 -10.87 -28.75 -0.14
C TRP A 379 -9.56 -29.31 -0.69
N MET A 380 -8.92 -28.60 -1.62
CA MET A 380 -7.65 -29.04 -2.22
C MET A 380 -6.57 -29.31 -1.18
N VAL A 381 -6.40 -28.41 -0.21
CA VAL A 381 -5.44 -28.60 0.88
C VAL A 381 -5.80 -29.80 1.76
N SER A 382 -7.08 -30.00 2.07
CA SER A 382 -7.53 -31.18 2.86
C SER A 382 -7.32 -32.50 2.13
N GLN A 383 -7.24 -32.48 0.80
CA GLN A 383 -6.87 -33.66 -0.03
C GLN A 383 -5.35 -33.85 -0.13
N GLY A 384 -4.53 -33.07 0.55
CA GLY A 384 -3.08 -33.16 0.54
C GLY A 384 -2.38 -32.43 -0.62
N VAL A 385 -3.10 -31.60 -1.36
CA VAL A 385 -2.47 -30.76 -2.42
C VAL A 385 -1.63 -29.66 -1.78
N PRO A 386 -0.34 -29.51 -2.16
CA PRO A 386 0.51 -28.46 -1.66
C PRO A 386 -0.10 -27.05 -1.86
N GLU A 387 0.01 -26.17 -0.84
CA GLU A 387 -0.54 -24.81 -0.92
C GLU A 387 0.01 -24.01 -2.10
N SER A 388 1.27 -24.22 -2.50
CA SER A 388 1.88 -23.59 -3.66
C SER A 388 1.12 -23.92 -4.95
N ILE A 389 0.74 -25.19 -5.12
CA ILE A 389 -0.08 -25.66 -6.24
C ILE A 389 -1.47 -25.01 -6.19
N VAL A 390 -2.14 -25.04 -5.03
CA VAL A 390 -3.47 -24.44 -4.86
C VAL A 390 -3.44 -22.94 -5.15
N ASN A 391 -2.44 -22.23 -4.65
CA ASN A 391 -2.27 -20.80 -4.90
C ASN A 391 -2.07 -20.50 -6.38
N THR A 392 -1.30 -21.33 -7.07
CA THR A 392 -1.09 -21.20 -8.53
C THR A 392 -2.37 -21.46 -9.30
N LEU A 393 -3.11 -22.54 -9.01
CA LEU A 393 -4.41 -22.84 -9.61
C LEU A 393 -5.42 -21.70 -9.42
N GLN A 394 -5.40 -21.04 -8.25
CA GLN A 394 -6.24 -19.88 -7.98
C GLN A 394 -5.68 -18.57 -8.54
N GLY A 395 -4.46 -18.52 -9.06
CA GLY A 395 -3.81 -17.29 -9.50
C GLY A 395 -3.64 -16.28 -8.38
N ARG A 396 -3.18 -16.73 -7.21
CA ARG A 396 -2.76 -15.87 -6.10
C ARG A 396 -1.29 -15.51 -6.29
N ALA A 397 -0.94 -14.26 -5.98
CA ALA A 397 0.47 -13.90 -5.84
C ALA A 397 1.05 -14.65 -4.62
N PRO A 398 2.28 -15.16 -4.73
CA PRO A 398 2.93 -15.79 -3.59
C PRO A 398 3.11 -14.78 -2.43
N PRO A 399 3.11 -15.25 -1.18
CA PRO A 399 3.49 -14.43 -0.04
C PRO A 399 4.87 -13.78 -0.26
N PRO A 400 5.13 -12.59 0.31
CA PRO A 400 6.39 -11.88 0.11
C PRO A 400 7.63 -12.73 0.40
N GLU A 401 7.56 -13.58 1.43
CA GLU A 401 8.64 -14.46 1.89
C GLU A 401 9.02 -15.53 0.84
N PHE A 402 8.05 -16.00 0.06
CA PHE A 402 8.24 -17.02 -0.98
C PHE A 402 8.26 -16.45 -2.39
N ARG A 403 8.19 -15.12 -2.53
CA ARG A 403 8.09 -14.49 -3.85
C ARG A 403 9.26 -14.83 -4.75
N VAL A 404 10.48 -14.72 -4.24
CA VAL A 404 11.72 -15.01 -5.00
C VAL A 404 11.74 -16.47 -5.43
N LEU A 405 11.41 -17.39 -4.52
CA LEU A 405 11.36 -18.83 -4.83
C LEU A 405 10.35 -19.12 -5.95
N VAL A 406 9.12 -18.60 -5.82
CA VAL A 406 8.05 -18.89 -6.78
C VAL A 406 8.25 -18.16 -8.11
N GLU A 407 8.82 -16.95 -8.11
CA GLU A 407 9.00 -16.17 -9.33
C GLU A 407 10.22 -16.63 -10.16
N HIS A 408 11.27 -17.11 -9.52
CA HIS A 408 12.53 -17.41 -10.18
C HIS A 408 12.90 -18.90 -10.23
N TYR A 409 12.48 -19.69 -9.25
CA TYR A 409 12.94 -21.06 -9.10
C TYR A 409 11.85 -22.13 -9.22
N TRP A 410 10.56 -21.74 -9.09
CA TRP A 410 9.46 -22.69 -9.10
C TRP A 410 8.46 -22.34 -10.23
N SER A 411 8.49 -23.14 -11.29
CA SER A 411 7.60 -22.98 -12.45
C SER A 411 7.01 -24.35 -12.83
N PRO A 412 5.92 -24.77 -12.17
CA PRO A 412 5.30 -26.05 -12.47
C PRO A 412 4.78 -26.04 -13.90
N ARG A 413 4.97 -27.15 -14.62
CA ARG A 413 4.44 -27.32 -15.98
C ARG A 413 2.91 -27.35 -15.92
N HIS A 414 2.25 -26.85 -16.95
CA HIS A 414 0.78 -26.85 -17.03
C HIS A 414 0.21 -28.27 -16.87
N GLU A 415 0.89 -29.29 -17.40
CA GLU A 415 0.47 -30.68 -17.28
C GLU A 415 0.54 -31.19 -15.83
N GLU A 416 1.56 -30.82 -15.08
CA GLU A 416 1.68 -31.15 -13.65
C GLU A 416 0.54 -30.50 -12.83
N LEU A 417 0.24 -29.23 -13.06
CA LEU A 417 -0.90 -28.54 -12.43
C LEU A 417 -2.23 -29.22 -12.79
N ARG A 418 -2.37 -29.65 -14.05
CA ARG A 418 -3.55 -30.36 -14.52
C ARG A 418 -3.72 -31.72 -13.85
N GLN A 419 -2.64 -32.49 -13.67
CA GLN A 419 -2.67 -33.78 -12.96
C GLN A 419 -3.12 -33.62 -11.51
N TRP A 420 -2.57 -32.65 -10.79
CA TRP A 420 -3.02 -32.31 -9.43
C TRP A 420 -4.50 -31.93 -9.43
N TYR A 421 -4.93 -31.09 -10.36
CA TYR A 421 -6.32 -30.64 -10.44
C TYR A 421 -7.27 -31.80 -10.71
N ILE A 422 -7.03 -32.60 -11.76
CA ILE A 422 -7.93 -33.71 -12.14
C ILE A 422 -8.06 -34.75 -11.01
N LYS A 423 -6.96 -35.02 -10.31
CA LYS A 423 -6.95 -35.99 -9.23
C LYS A 423 -7.75 -35.53 -8.00
N TYR A 424 -7.70 -34.27 -7.64
CA TYR A 424 -8.14 -33.79 -6.34
C TYR A 424 -9.24 -32.71 -6.37
N ALA A 425 -9.58 -32.14 -7.51
CA ALA A 425 -10.61 -31.10 -7.60
C ALA A 425 -11.98 -31.59 -7.09
N PRO A 426 -12.75 -30.71 -6.43
CA PRO A 426 -14.06 -31.09 -5.94
C PRO A 426 -14.98 -31.45 -7.12
N ARG A 427 -15.82 -32.47 -6.91
CA ARG A 427 -16.80 -32.95 -7.90
C ARG A 427 -18.17 -32.44 -7.51
N VAL A 428 -18.52 -31.23 -7.98
CA VAL A 428 -19.79 -30.57 -7.64
C VAL A 428 -20.87 -30.89 -8.65
N CYS A 429 -20.52 -30.84 -9.95
CA CYS A 429 -21.43 -31.31 -10.98
C CYS A 429 -21.12 -32.75 -11.38
N CYS A 430 -22.06 -33.38 -12.06
CA CYS A 430 -21.89 -34.63 -12.87
C CYS A 430 -21.13 -35.74 -12.18
#